data_c1314cb15f7937f10fa18bd6172b4e12
#
_entry.id   c1314cb15f7937f10fa18bd6172b4e12
#
_cell.length_a   1.000
_cell.length_b   1.000
_cell.length_c   1.000
_cell.angle_alpha   90.00
_cell.angle_beta   90.00
_cell.angle_gamma   90.00
#
_symmetry.space_group_name_H-M   'P 1'
#
loop_
_entity.id
_entity.type
_entity.pdbx_description
1 polymer ?
#
loop_
_entity_poly.entity_id
_entity_poly.type
_entity_poly.pdbx_seq_one_letter_code
_entity_poly.pdbx_strand_id
1 'polypeptide(L)'
;LGFSAGNNLGIKKALRLGAQVVYIINNDTLVDQNLFFRAYRYVANKTRIAGAKIYYAKGHEYHEESKGKGDILWYAGGYFDYATATARHYGIDERDQAQYDKIRPVEFVTGCFMAIPRVVLNKIGNFSEEYFLYLEDTDYCLRALKRGIEVMYNPNLVLYHLNGGSTKAGSKLVDYYMTRNRFLIAKRYGSWRLRFALLREGLRNWSDPTRRRALIDYLSGKLGNRSL
;
A
#
# COMPACT_ATOMS: atom_id res chain seq x y z
N LEU A 1 1.47 -16.25 6.47
CA LEU A 1 0.99 -15.14 7.32
C LEU A 1 0.37 -14.00 6.49
N GLY A 2 0.84 -13.80 5.25
CA GLY A 2 0.50 -12.63 4.44
C GLY A 2 1.21 -11.35 4.93
N PHE A 3 0.99 -10.26 4.20
CA PHE A 3 1.66 -8.98 4.47
C PHE A 3 1.26 -8.40 5.83
N SER A 4 -0.03 -8.32 6.11
CA SER A 4 -0.54 -7.73 7.36
C SER A 4 -0.02 -8.44 8.61
N ALA A 5 -0.23 -9.75 8.72
CA ALA A 5 0.16 -10.50 9.92
C ALA A 5 1.68 -10.61 10.07
N GLY A 6 2.42 -10.75 8.96
CA GLY A 6 3.89 -10.75 8.98
C GLY A 6 4.45 -9.44 9.52
N ASN A 7 3.98 -8.31 9.01
CA ASN A 7 4.39 -6.98 9.49
C ASN A 7 3.94 -6.73 10.94
N ASN A 8 2.74 -7.18 11.33
CA ASN A 8 2.27 -7.04 12.72
C ASN A 8 3.17 -7.76 13.72
N LEU A 9 3.69 -8.95 13.39
CA LEU A 9 4.69 -9.63 14.23
C LEU A 9 5.98 -8.81 14.35
N GLY A 10 6.47 -8.27 13.24
CA GLY A 10 7.64 -7.38 13.21
C GLY A 10 7.43 -6.13 14.05
N ILE A 11 6.29 -5.44 13.89
CA ILE A 11 5.91 -4.25 14.67
C ILE A 11 5.90 -4.58 16.17
N LYS A 12 5.23 -5.66 16.55
CA LYS A 12 5.16 -6.09 17.97
C LYS A 12 6.56 -6.35 18.56
N LYS A 13 7.44 -7.00 17.78
CA LYS A 13 8.83 -7.25 18.19
C LYS A 13 9.61 -5.94 18.32
N ALA A 14 9.54 -5.06 17.35
CA ALA A 14 10.23 -3.77 17.35
C ALA A 14 9.80 -2.89 18.53
N LEU A 15 8.48 -2.80 18.79
CA LEU A 15 7.96 -2.02 19.92
C LEU A 15 8.42 -2.58 21.27
N ARG A 16 8.49 -3.90 21.44
CA ARG A 16 9.03 -4.53 22.67
C ARG A 16 10.52 -4.23 22.87
N LEU A 17 11.28 -4.10 21.78
CA LEU A 17 12.70 -3.73 21.81
C LEU A 17 12.94 -2.21 21.96
N GLY A 18 11.89 -1.42 22.15
CA GLY A 18 12.04 0.02 22.39
C GLY A 18 12.07 0.88 21.13
N ALA A 19 11.81 0.35 19.93
CA ALA A 19 11.84 1.12 18.69
C ALA A 19 10.95 2.37 18.78
N GLN A 20 11.47 3.52 18.38
CA GLN A 20 10.74 4.79 18.31
C GLN A 20 10.08 4.99 16.93
N VAL A 21 10.65 4.40 15.91
CA VAL A 21 10.12 4.38 14.54
C VAL A 21 10.22 2.95 14.01
N VAL A 22 9.18 2.49 13.33
CA VAL A 22 9.17 1.21 12.61
C VAL A 22 9.13 1.50 11.12
N TYR A 23 9.98 0.84 10.36
CA TYR A 23 9.96 0.88 8.90
C TYR A 23 9.34 -0.41 8.38
N ILE A 24 8.29 -0.25 7.58
CA ILE A 24 7.78 -1.33 6.73
C ILE A 24 8.49 -1.16 5.40
N ILE A 25 9.08 -2.24 4.90
CA ILE A 25 9.83 -2.22 3.65
C ILE A 25 9.73 -3.58 2.97
N ASN A 26 9.51 -3.59 1.66
CA ASN A 26 9.56 -4.81 0.87
C ASN A 26 11.00 -5.31 0.73
N ASN A 27 11.16 -6.63 0.68
CA ASN A 27 12.46 -7.29 0.55
C ASN A 27 13.04 -7.24 -0.88
N ASP A 28 12.25 -6.79 -1.85
CA ASP A 28 12.63 -6.60 -3.26
C ASP A 28 12.88 -5.11 -3.58
N THR A 29 13.61 -4.43 -2.69
CA THR A 29 13.95 -3.00 -2.83
C THR A 29 15.44 -2.76 -2.66
N LEU A 30 15.94 -1.75 -3.36
CA LEU A 30 17.26 -1.16 -3.14
C LEU A 30 17.07 0.22 -2.52
N VAL A 31 17.81 0.53 -1.47
CA VAL A 31 17.62 1.75 -0.69
C VAL A 31 18.79 2.71 -0.83
N ASP A 32 18.49 4.03 -0.84
CA ASP A 32 19.53 5.04 -0.62
C ASP A 32 20.15 4.88 0.78
N GLN A 33 21.46 5.00 0.89
CA GLN A 33 22.20 4.79 2.15
C GLN A 33 21.70 5.65 3.32
N ASN A 34 21.09 6.80 3.05
CA ASN A 34 20.60 7.73 4.05
C ASN A 34 19.08 7.63 4.28
N LEU A 35 18.38 6.70 3.60
CA LEU A 35 16.91 6.58 3.65
C LEU A 35 16.38 6.53 5.09
N PHE A 36 16.88 5.60 5.89
CA PHE A 36 16.37 5.40 7.25
C PHE A 36 16.68 6.57 8.18
N PHE A 37 17.86 7.18 8.05
CA PHE A 37 18.23 8.35 8.83
C PHE A 37 17.35 9.57 8.49
N ARG A 38 17.14 9.84 7.21
CA ARG A 38 16.27 10.94 6.74
C ARG A 38 14.82 10.69 7.17
N ALA A 39 14.32 9.44 7.03
CA ALA A 39 12.98 9.07 7.44
C ALA A 39 12.80 9.22 8.96
N TYR A 40 13.77 8.78 9.77
CA TYR A 40 13.75 8.98 11.21
C TYR A 40 13.61 10.45 11.57
N ARG A 41 14.50 11.31 11.05
CA ARG A 41 14.44 12.75 11.32
C ARG A 41 13.12 13.39 10.90
N TYR A 42 12.48 12.88 9.87
CA TYR A 42 11.23 13.43 9.37
C TYR A 42 10.02 13.04 10.21
N VAL A 43 9.97 11.81 10.77
CA VAL A 43 8.80 11.31 11.49
C VAL A 43 8.99 11.17 12.99
N ALA A 44 10.21 11.09 13.52
CA ALA A 44 10.45 10.89 14.95
C ALA A 44 9.75 11.98 15.78
N ASN A 45 9.03 11.56 16.81
CA ASN A 45 8.24 12.43 17.70
C ASN A 45 7.15 13.27 16.98
N LYS A 46 6.76 12.89 15.76
CA LYS A 46 5.68 13.53 15.01
C LYS A 46 4.50 12.58 14.86
N THR A 47 3.31 13.16 14.71
CA THR A 47 2.07 12.40 14.49
C THR A 47 1.81 12.28 12.98
N ARG A 48 2.74 11.64 12.28
CA ARG A 48 2.69 11.45 10.83
C ARG A 48 3.30 10.13 10.38
N ILE A 49 2.79 9.58 9.29
CA ILE A 49 3.35 8.48 8.52
C ILE A 49 4.06 9.08 7.30
N ALA A 50 5.22 8.56 6.93
CA ALA A 50 5.90 9.00 5.71
C ALA A 50 6.12 7.84 4.74
N GLY A 51 5.87 8.11 3.46
CA GLY A 51 6.27 7.31 2.32
C GLY A 51 7.36 8.02 1.50
N ALA A 52 7.96 7.29 0.59
CA ALA A 52 9.12 7.70 -0.19
C ALA A 52 8.76 7.93 -1.68
N LYS A 53 9.66 8.56 -2.42
CA LYS A 53 9.73 8.50 -3.88
C LYS A 53 10.32 7.14 -4.25
N ILE A 54 9.62 6.38 -5.06
CA ILE A 54 10.03 5.03 -5.45
C ILE A 54 10.16 4.97 -6.97
N TYR A 55 11.34 4.57 -7.42
CA TYR A 55 11.59 4.28 -8.82
C TYR A 55 11.49 2.77 -9.07
N TYR A 56 11.27 2.41 -10.32
CA TYR A 56 11.65 1.07 -10.75
C TYR A 56 13.17 0.92 -10.63
N ALA A 57 13.65 -0.20 -10.14
CA ALA A 57 15.06 -0.52 -10.26
C ALA A 57 15.42 -0.68 -11.74
N LYS A 58 16.61 -0.23 -12.11
CA LYS A 58 17.08 -0.26 -13.50
C LYS A 58 16.99 -1.66 -14.10
N GLY A 59 16.29 -1.80 -15.22
CA GLY A 59 16.04 -3.07 -15.89
C GLY A 59 14.79 -3.81 -15.38
N HIS A 60 14.07 -3.25 -14.40
CA HIS A 60 12.83 -3.78 -13.83
C HIS A 60 11.60 -2.90 -14.11
N GLU A 61 11.74 -1.94 -15.02
CA GLU A 61 10.65 -1.10 -15.49
C GLU A 61 9.57 -1.96 -16.18
N TYR A 62 8.30 -1.55 -16.04
CA TYR A 62 7.18 -2.35 -16.55
C TYR A 62 7.13 -2.35 -18.09
N HIS A 63 7.41 -1.21 -18.72
CA HIS A 63 7.37 -1.06 -20.18
C HIS A 63 8.75 -1.25 -20.80
N GLU A 64 8.83 -2.07 -21.88
CA GLU A 64 10.09 -2.38 -22.58
C GLU A 64 10.84 -1.12 -23.05
N GLU A 65 10.12 -0.12 -23.58
CA GLU A 65 10.67 1.17 -24.03
C GLU A 65 11.29 2.02 -22.93
N SER A 66 10.96 1.72 -21.67
CA SER A 66 11.47 2.38 -20.47
C SER A 66 12.63 1.62 -19.82
N LYS A 67 12.88 0.37 -20.24
CA LYS A 67 13.89 -0.48 -19.62
C LYS A 67 15.29 0.14 -19.62
N GLY A 68 15.91 0.06 -18.46
CA GLY A 68 17.28 0.50 -18.24
C GLY A 68 17.46 2.01 -18.09
N LYS A 69 16.40 2.82 -18.11
CA LYS A 69 16.49 4.28 -17.93
C LYS A 69 16.83 4.67 -16.49
N GLY A 70 16.28 3.94 -15.50
CA GLY A 70 16.57 4.14 -14.06
C GLY A 70 15.98 5.40 -13.44
N ASP A 71 15.18 6.16 -14.20
CA ASP A 71 14.50 7.39 -13.79
C ASP A 71 12.97 7.30 -13.95
N ILE A 72 12.46 6.08 -14.06
CA ILE A 72 11.01 5.83 -14.19
C ILE A 72 10.41 5.63 -12.80
N LEU A 73 9.41 6.42 -12.50
CA LEU A 73 8.71 6.39 -11.22
C LEU A 73 7.78 5.17 -11.12
N TRP A 74 7.87 4.47 -10.00
CA TRP A 74 6.89 3.47 -9.59
C TRP A 74 5.82 4.08 -8.66
N TYR A 75 6.23 5.05 -7.82
CA TYR A 75 5.34 5.70 -6.87
C TYR A 75 5.88 7.07 -6.46
N ALA A 76 5.05 8.09 -6.55
CA ALA A 76 5.34 9.46 -6.11
C ALA A 76 4.20 10.04 -5.24
N GLY A 77 3.69 9.21 -4.32
CA GLY A 77 2.50 9.51 -3.52
C GLY A 77 1.26 8.80 -4.05
N GLY A 78 0.20 8.72 -3.24
CA GLY A 78 -1.01 8.01 -3.64
C GLY A 78 -2.29 8.68 -3.15
N TYR A 79 -3.39 8.38 -3.85
CA TYR A 79 -4.74 8.78 -3.47
C TYR A 79 -5.71 7.60 -3.58
N PHE A 80 -6.79 7.67 -2.84
CA PHE A 80 -7.83 6.67 -2.88
C PHE A 80 -9.01 7.18 -3.73
N ASP A 81 -9.28 6.48 -4.80
CA ASP A 81 -10.43 6.79 -5.66
C ASP A 81 -11.70 6.23 -5.02
N TYR A 82 -12.45 7.12 -4.38
CA TYR A 82 -13.72 6.81 -3.71
C TYR A 82 -14.85 6.43 -4.70
N ALA A 83 -14.69 6.68 -5.99
CA ALA A 83 -15.67 6.26 -6.99
C ALA A 83 -15.53 4.79 -7.37
N THR A 84 -14.32 4.26 -7.31
CA THR A 84 -14.00 2.89 -7.74
C THR A 84 -13.45 1.97 -6.63
N ALA A 85 -13.22 2.51 -5.43
CA ALA A 85 -12.54 1.83 -4.31
C ALA A 85 -11.15 1.29 -4.70
N THR A 86 -10.36 2.10 -5.40
CA THR A 86 -9.02 1.74 -5.83
C THR A 86 -7.98 2.72 -5.28
N ALA A 87 -6.85 2.18 -4.83
CA ALA A 87 -5.66 2.96 -4.53
C ALA A 87 -4.91 3.26 -5.83
N ARG A 88 -4.55 4.51 -6.05
CA ARG A 88 -3.84 4.95 -7.25
C ARG A 88 -2.55 5.66 -6.89
N HIS A 89 -1.50 5.35 -7.64
CA HIS A 89 -0.21 6.02 -7.51
C HIS A 89 -0.16 7.27 -8.39
N TYR A 90 0.44 8.34 -7.90
CA TYR A 90 0.92 9.42 -8.74
C TYR A 90 2.25 9.02 -9.37
N GLY A 91 2.48 9.44 -10.59
CA GLY A 91 3.74 9.30 -11.31
C GLY A 91 4.07 7.88 -11.78
N ILE A 92 3.17 6.89 -11.63
CA ILE A 92 3.45 5.53 -12.09
C ILE A 92 3.76 5.52 -13.60
N ASP A 93 4.86 4.86 -13.96
CA ASP A 93 5.40 4.74 -15.33
C ASP A 93 5.83 6.08 -15.98
N GLU A 94 5.77 7.19 -15.23
CA GLU A 94 6.28 8.49 -15.70
C GLU A 94 7.80 8.59 -15.52
N ARG A 95 8.45 9.28 -16.46
CA ARG A 95 9.83 9.72 -16.28
C ARG A 95 9.90 10.84 -15.24
N ASP A 96 10.83 10.74 -14.28
CA ASP A 96 11.05 11.82 -13.31
C ASP A 96 11.71 13.03 -13.98
N GLN A 97 11.00 14.15 -13.93
CA GLN A 97 11.43 15.47 -14.40
C GLN A 97 11.30 16.50 -13.26
N ALA A 98 11.46 16.06 -12.03
CA ALA A 98 11.29 16.84 -10.80
C ALA A 98 9.82 17.31 -10.53
N GLN A 99 8.84 16.81 -11.29
CA GLN A 99 7.43 17.17 -11.16
C GLN A 99 6.82 16.74 -9.81
N TYR A 100 7.48 15.80 -9.09
CA TYR A 100 7.05 15.30 -7.79
C TYR A 100 8.06 15.60 -6.67
N ASP A 101 8.86 16.65 -6.75
CA ASP A 101 9.93 16.98 -5.80
C ASP A 101 9.47 17.79 -4.58
N LYS A 102 8.17 17.89 -4.35
CA LYS A 102 7.61 18.58 -3.18
C LYS A 102 7.08 17.60 -2.15
N ILE A 103 7.43 17.81 -0.88
CA ILE A 103 6.78 17.13 0.24
C ILE A 103 5.30 17.54 0.24
N ARG A 104 4.39 16.55 0.31
CA ARG A 104 2.95 16.82 0.27
C ARG A 104 2.13 15.81 1.06
N PRO A 105 0.95 16.20 1.57
CA PRO A 105 -0.01 15.26 2.11
C PRO A 105 -0.53 14.36 0.98
N VAL A 106 -0.80 13.10 1.31
CA VAL A 106 -1.36 12.08 0.42
C VAL A 106 -2.38 11.25 1.18
N GLU A 107 -3.24 10.51 0.47
CA GLU A 107 -4.22 9.68 1.16
C GLU A 107 -3.66 8.32 1.57
N PHE A 108 -2.65 7.81 0.88
CA PHE A 108 -1.91 6.65 1.35
C PHE A 108 -0.45 6.69 0.91
N VAL A 109 0.37 5.96 1.65
CA VAL A 109 1.73 5.56 1.29
C VAL A 109 1.78 4.05 1.19
N THR A 110 2.49 3.55 0.18
CA THR A 110 2.53 2.12 -0.12
C THR A 110 3.34 1.33 0.89
N GLY A 111 2.92 0.10 1.17
CA GLY A 111 3.66 -0.85 2.00
C GLY A 111 5.05 -1.22 1.48
N CYS A 112 5.40 -0.82 0.26
CA CYS A 112 6.76 -0.93 -0.25
C CYS A 112 7.76 -0.13 0.61
N PHE A 113 7.37 1.05 1.12
CA PHE A 113 8.08 1.77 2.18
C PHE A 113 7.15 2.65 2.99
N MET A 114 7.08 2.43 4.31
CA MET A 114 6.38 3.28 5.27
C MET A 114 7.26 3.50 6.50
N ALA A 115 7.45 4.76 6.89
CA ALA A 115 8.04 5.11 8.18
C ALA A 115 6.93 5.48 9.16
N ILE A 116 6.78 4.70 10.24
CA ILE A 116 5.67 4.81 11.21
C ILE A 116 6.26 5.02 12.61
N PRO A 117 6.10 6.20 13.22
CA PRO A 117 6.56 6.41 14.59
C PRO A 117 5.69 5.69 15.61
N ARG A 118 6.29 5.33 16.75
CA ARG A 118 5.62 4.63 17.86
C ARG A 118 4.32 5.30 18.30
N VAL A 119 4.29 6.63 18.33
CA VAL A 119 3.09 7.39 18.72
C VAL A 119 1.91 7.12 17.80
N VAL A 120 2.17 6.93 16.50
CA VAL A 120 1.14 6.57 15.52
C VAL A 120 0.68 5.13 15.73
N LEU A 121 1.63 4.18 15.88
CA LEU A 121 1.31 2.77 16.14
C LEU A 121 0.45 2.62 17.41
N ASN A 122 0.79 3.34 18.47
CA ASN A 122 -0.01 3.33 19.71
C ASN A 122 -1.42 3.91 19.52
N LYS A 123 -1.58 4.88 18.61
CA LYS A 123 -2.85 5.59 18.39
C LYS A 123 -3.80 4.81 17.46
N ILE A 124 -3.28 4.16 16.42
CA ILE A 124 -4.11 3.48 15.41
C ILE A 124 -3.99 1.96 15.40
N GLY A 125 -3.01 1.41 16.11
CA GLY A 125 -2.77 -0.03 16.20
C GLY A 125 -2.09 -0.61 14.97
N ASN A 126 -2.30 -1.90 14.75
CA ASN A 126 -1.67 -2.72 13.73
C ASN A 126 -2.38 -2.65 12.36
N PHE A 127 -1.78 -3.24 11.33
CA PHE A 127 -2.47 -3.53 10.06
C PHE A 127 -3.65 -4.48 10.29
N SER A 128 -4.71 -4.30 9.50
CA SER A 128 -5.87 -5.20 9.54
C SER A 128 -5.56 -6.52 8.82
N GLU A 129 -5.55 -7.64 9.54
CA GLU A 129 -5.25 -8.96 8.99
C GLU A 129 -6.36 -9.52 8.11
N GLU A 130 -7.55 -8.89 8.11
CA GLU A 130 -8.64 -9.23 7.21
C GLU A 130 -8.27 -9.07 5.73
N TYR A 131 -7.34 -8.16 5.40
CA TYR A 131 -6.86 -7.97 4.03
C TYR A 131 -5.96 -9.11 3.57
N PHE A 132 -5.09 -9.62 4.42
CA PHE A 132 -4.03 -10.59 4.14
C PHE A 132 -2.97 -10.05 3.18
N LEU A 133 -3.37 -9.57 1.99
CA LEU A 133 -2.52 -9.05 0.92
C LEU A 133 -3.31 -8.05 0.08
N TYR A 134 -2.72 -6.89 -0.23
CA TYR A 134 -3.27 -5.73 -0.96
C TYR A 134 -4.34 -4.93 -0.23
N LEU A 135 -4.23 -3.62 -0.33
CA LEU A 135 -5.07 -2.57 0.28
C LEU A 135 -4.99 -2.47 1.82
N GLU A 136 -4.18 -3.28 2.49
CA GLU A 136 -3.92 -3.15 3.93
C GLU A 136 -3.16 -1.88 4.28
N ASP A 137 -2.22 -1.46 3.42
CA ASP A 137 -1.48 -0.20 3.53
C ASP A 137 -2.38 1.01 3.34
N THR A 138 -3.24 0.95 2.33
CA THR A 138 -4.27 1.95 2.07
C THR A 138 -5.25 2.06 3.24
N ASP A 139 -5.78 0.93 3.75
CA ASP A 139 -6.64 0.91 4.95
C ASP A 139 -5.93 1.54 6.15
N TYR A 140 -4.65 1.19 6.35
CA TYR A 140 -3.86 1.73 7.45
C TYR A 140 -3.75 3.25 7.39
N CYS A 141 -3.46 3.80 6.22
CA CYS A 141 -3.38 5.23 5.99
C CYS A 141 -4.74 5.92 6.13
N LEU A 142 -5.81 5.36 5.57
CA LEU A 142 -7.16 5.92 5.72
C LEU A 142 -7.63 5.92 7.18
N ARG A 143 -7.28 4.90 7.98
CA ARG A 143 -7.51 4.91 9.44
C ARG A 143 -6.71 5.99 10.15
N ALA A 144 -5.47 6.24 9.71
CA ALA A 144 -4.63 7.30 10.24
C ALA A 144 -5.26 8.68 9.98
N LEU A 145 -5.64 8.95 8.74
CA LEU A 145 -6.30 10.21 8.35
C LEU A 145 -7.59 10.47 9.14
N LYS A 146 -8.44 9.45 9.32
CA LYS A 146 -9.66 9.57 10.15
C LYS A 146 -9.38 9.96 11.62
N ARG A 147 -8.16 9.76 12.10
CA ARG A 147 -7.71 10.11 13.46
C ARG A 147 -6.84 11.37 13.52
N GLY A 148 -6.83 12.15 12.43
CA GLY A 148 -6.06 13.39 12.34
C GLY A 148 -4.54 13.17 12.29
N ILE A 149 -4.09 12.00 11.83
CA ILE A 149 -2.68 11.69 11.61
C ILE A 149 -2.33 12.03 10.17
N GLU A 150 -1.27 12.79 9.98
CA GLU A 150 -0.79 13.14 8.64
C GLU A 150 -0.22 11.92 7.93
N VAL A 151 -0.56 11.74 6.66
CA VAL A 151 0.07 10.78 5.75
C VAL A 151 0.80 11.59 4.68
N MET A 152 2.13 11.46 4.63
CA MET A 152 3.00 12.37 3.89
C MET A 152 3.86 11.61 2.87
N TYR A 153 3.87 12.09 1.65
CA TYR A 153 4.87 11.77 0.67
C TYR A 153 6.08 12.69 0.84
N ASN A 154 7.28 12.10 0.90
CA ASN A 154 8.51 12.86 1.02
C ASN A 154 9.52 12.42 -0.07
N PRO A 155 9.78 13.24 -1.11
CA PRO A 155 10.66 12.90 -2.22
C PRO A 155 12.14 12.81 -1.83
N ASN A 156 12.54 13.32 -0.65
CA ASN A 156 13.89 13.17 -0.14
C ASN A 156 14.17 11.75 0.43
N LEU A 157 13.14 10.92 0.53
CA LEU A 157 13.24 9.51 0.85
C LEU A 157 13.17 8.75 -0.48
N VAL A 158 14.25 8.09 -0.86
CA VAL A 158 14.36 7.45 -2.18
C VAL A 158 14.68 5.98 -2.02
N LEU A 159 13.98 5.15 -2.80
CA LEU A 159 14.32 3.74 -2.98
C LEU A 159 13.90 3.26 -4.38
N TYR A 160 14.38 2.07 -4.75
CA TYR A 160 14.15 1.45 -6.03
C TYR A 160 13.49 0.08 -5.82
N HIS A 161 12.43 -0.20 -6.57
CA HIS A 161 11.66 -1.44 -6.48
C HIS A 161 12.04 -2.39 -7.61
N LEU A 162 12.41 -3.62 -7.26
CA LEU A 162 12.82 -4.66 -8.21
C LEU A 162 11.62 -5.33 -8.91
N ASN A 163 10.54 -4.65 -9.10
CA ASN A 163 9.29 -5.08 -9.71
C ASN A 163 9.38 -6.41 -10.49
N GLY A 164 9.06 -7.51 -9.89
CA GLY A 164 9.24 -8.85 -10.49
C GLY A 164 9.19 -9.97 -9.46
N GLY A 165 8.88 -9.59 -8.22
CA GLY A 165 8.78 -10.51 -7.09
C GLY A 165 7.62 -11.50 -7.17
N SER A 166 7.25 -12.05 -6.04
CA SER A 166 6.42 -13.25 -5.83
C SER A 166 4.99 -13.20 -6.39
N THR A 167 4.50 -12.04 -6.84
CA THR A 167 3.14 -11.89 -7.36
C THR A 167 3.11 -11.18 -8.70
N LYS A 168 3.06 -11.97 -9.79
CA LYS A 168 2.90 -11.43 -11.13
C LYS A 168 1.54 -10.73 -11.25
N ALA A 169 1.54 -9.50 -11.82
CA ALA A 169 0.31 -8.81 -12.19
C ALA A 169 -0.57 -9.73 -13.06
N GLY A 170 -1.89 -9.77 -12.76
CA GLY A 170 -2.82 -10.66 -13.47
C GLY A 170 -2.85 -12.12 -12.98
N SER A 171 -2.08 -12.49 -11.95
CA SER A 171 -2.22 -13.81 -11.35
C SER A 171 -3.57 -13.97 -10.64
N LYS A 172 -4.11 -15.20 -10.56
CA LYS A 172 -5.36 -15.50 -9.85
C LYS A 172 -5.34 -15.02 -8.40
N LEU A 173 -4.18 -15.09 -7.74
CA LEU A 173 -4.01 -14.63 -6.36
C LEU A 173 -4.20 -13.10 -6.26
N VAL A 174 -3.57 -12.34 -7.15
CA VAL A 174 -3.73 -10.88 -7.21
C VAL A 174 -5.19 -10.52 -7.47
N ASP A 175 -5.80 -11.11 -8.51
CA ASP A 175 -7.19 -10.81 -8.90
C ASP A 175 -8.19 -11.14 -7.79
N TYR A 176 -8.00 -12.28 -7.09
CA TYR A 176 -8.84 -12.65 -5.95
C TYR A 176 -8.75 -11.64 -4.81
N TYR A 177 -7.54 -11.37 -4.28
CA TYR A 177 -7.41 -10.50 -3.12
C TYR A 177 -7.77 -9.06 -3.45
N MET A 178 -7.37 -8.54 -4.62
CA MET A 178 -7.78 -7.20 -5.06
C MET A 178 -9.30 -7.08 -5.18
N THR A 179 -9.96 -8.06 -5.78
CA THR A 179 -11.43 -8.06 -5.89
C THR A 179 -12.09 -8.10 -4.51
N ARG A 180 -11.73 -9.07 -3.66
CA ARG A 180 -12.31 -9.20 -2.31
C ARG A 180 -12.08 -7.97 -1.45
N ASN A 181 -10.87 -7.46 -1.46
CA ASN A 181 -10.47 -6.35 -0.61
C ASN A 181 -11.04 -5.00 -1.07
N ARG A 182 -11.36 -4.84 -2.37
CA ARG A 182 -12.15 -3.69 -2.84
C ARG A 182 -13.54 -3.63 -2.20
N PHE A 183 -14.21 -4.76 -2.02
CA PHE A 183 -15.48 -4.81 -1.27
C PHE A 183 -15.26 -4.43 0.20
N LEU A 184 -14.19 -4.96 0.82
CA LEU A 184 -13.90 -4.70 2.24
C LEU A 184 -13.58 -3.21 2.47
N ILE A 185 -12.73 -2.60 1.66
CA ILE A 185 -12.37 -1.19 1.81
C ILE A 185 -13.55 -0.26 1.46
N ALA A 186 -14.37 -0.61 0.47
CA ALA A 186 -15.60 0.10 0.16
C ALA A 186 -16.64 0.01 1.29
N LYS A 187 -16.73 -1.12 2.00
CA LYS A 187 -17.56 -1.24 3.21
C LYS A 187 -17.11 -0.27 4.30
N ARG A 188 -15.82 -0.02 4.45
CA ARG A 188 -15.25 0.82 5.52
C ARG A 188 -15.28 2.32 5.19
N TYR A 189 -15.07 2.66 3.93
CA TYR A 189 -14.82 4.06 3.51
C TYR A 189 -15.72 4.54 2.38
N GLY A 190 -16.32 3.64 1.63
CA GLY A 190 -17.13 3.96 0.46
C GLY A 190 -18.57 4.35 0.79
N SER A 191 -19.18 5.13 -0.10
CA SER A 191 -20.61 5.43 -0.08
C SER A 191 -21.47 4.18 -0.34
N TRP A 192 -22.76 4.23 0.01
CA TRP A 192 -23.69 3.16 -0.33
C TRP A 192 -23.81 2.94 -1.85
N ARG A 193 -23.69 4.01 -2.65
CA ARG A 193 -23.70 3.94 -4.13
C ARG A 193 -22.51 3.14 -4.66
N LEU A 194 -21.32 3.37 -4.13
CA LEU A 194 -20.13 2.61 -4.50
C LEU A 194 -20.29 1.12 -4.13
N ARG A 195 -20.78 0.83 -2.92
CA ARG A 195 -21.00 -0.56 -2.48
C ARG A 195 -21.96 -1.29 -3.40
N PHE A 196 -23.05 -0.62 -3.80
CA PHE A 196 -24.01 -1.16 -4.75
C PHE A 196 -23.40 -1.35 -6.15
N ALA A 197 -22.62 -0.39 -6.63
CA ALA A 197 -21.91 -0.47 -7.91
C ALA A 197 -20.95 -1.67 -7.97
N LEU A 198 -20.18 -1.87 -6.89
CA LEU A 198 -19.27 -3.02 -6.77
C LEU A 198 -20.02 -4.35 -6.73
N LEU A 199 -21.15 -4.43 -6.04
CA LEU A 199 -21.98 -5.65 -6.07
C LEU A 199 -22.48 -5.96 -7.48
N ARG A 200 -22.96 -4.94 -8.22
CA ARG A 200 -23.34 -5.11 -9.64
C ARG A 200 -22.15 -5.54 -10.50
N GLU A 201 -20.98 -4.97 -10.29
CA GLU A 201 -19.73 -5.37 -10.98
C GLU A 201 -19.42 -6.84 -10.69
N GLY A 202 -19.48 -7.26 -9.43
CA GLY A 202 -19.24 -8.64 -9.00
C GLY A 202 -20.23 -9.63 -9.64
N LEU A 203 -21.52 -9.25 -9.73
CA LEU A 203 -22.54 -10.08 -10.40
C LEU A 203 -22.34 -10.17 -11.92
N ARG A 204 -21.91 -9.09 -12.57
CA ARG A 204 -21.57 -9.10 -14.00
C ARG A 204 -20.36 -10.01 -14.30
N ASN A 205 -19.41 -10.07 -13.38
CA ASN A 205 -18.21 -10.92 -13.50
C ASN A 205 -18.41 -12.31 -12.88
N TRP A 206 -19.66 -12.77 -12.70
CA TRP A 206 -19.98 -14.05 -12.06
C TRP A 206 -19.45 -15.28 -12.79
N SER A 207 -19.26 -15.18 -14.10
CA SER A 207 -18.63 -16.23 -14.92
C SER A 207 -17.15 -16.46 -14.59
N ASP A 208 -16.45 -15.44 -14.07
CA ASP A 208 -15.06 -15.58 -13.62
C ASP A 208 -15.03 -16.30 -12.24
N PRO A 209 -14.46 -17.50 -12.16
CA PRO A 209 -14.47 -18.28 -10.92
C PRO A 209 -13.69 -17.62 -9.79
N THR A 210 -12.63 -16.87 -10.10
CA THR A 210 -11.78 -16.17 -9.12
C THR A 210 -12.56 -15.01 -8.48
N ARG A 211 -13.17 -14.16 -9.31
CA ARG A 211 -13.94 -13.00 -8.86
C ARG A 211 -15.22 -13.39 -8.16
N ARG A 212 -15.91 -14.43 -8.68
CA ARG A 212 -17.09 -15.01 -8.02
C ARG A 212 -16.75 -15.50 -6.62
N ARG A 213 -15.64 -16.24 -6.46
CA ARG A 213 -15.18 -16.72 -5.16
C ARG A 213 -14.84 -15.56 -4.23
N ALA A 214 -14.15 -14.53 -4.72
CA ALA A 214 -13.82 -13.33 -3.95
C ALA A 214 -15.08 -12.63 -3.39
N LEU A 215 -16.14 -12.50 -4.21
CA LEU A 215 -17.41 -11.93 -3.79
C LEU A 215 -18.12 -12.81 -2.75
N ILE A 216 -18.19 -14.13 -2.97
CA ILE A 216 -18.81 -15.08 -2.02
C ILE A 216 -18.08 -15.04 -0.67
N ASP A 217 -16.74 -15.07 -0.67
CA ASP A 217 -15.95 -15.05 0.56
C ASP A 217 -16.11 -13.72 1.31
N TYR A 218 -16.21 -12.60 0.60
CA TYR A 218 -16.54 -11.31 1.22
C TYR A 218 -17.95 -11.32 1.86
N LEU A 219 -18.96 -11.77 1.14
CA LEU A 219 -20.36 -11.80 1.63
C LEU A 219 -20.55 -12.76 2.82
N SER A 220 -19.80 -13.87 2.84
CA SER A 220 -19.82 -14.85 3.93
C SER A 220 -18.86 -14.52 5.09
N GLY A 221 -18.20 -13.35 5.07
CA GLY A 221 -17.27 -12.93 6.12
C GLY A 221 -15.97 -13.73 6.18
N LYS A 222 -15.63 -14.49 5.14
CA LYS A 222 -14.41 -15.27 5.05
C LYS A 222 -13.26 -14.39 4.59
N LEU A 223 -12.69 -13.66 5.53
CA LEU A 223 -11.60 -12.70 5.33
C LEU A 223 -10.22 -13.31 5.72
N GLY A 224 -9.15 -12.52 5.58
CA GLY A 224 -7.79 -12.98 5.90
C GLY A 224 -7.22 -13.96 4.87
N ASN A 225 -6.39 -14.91 5.34
CA ASN A 225 -5.77 -15.91 4.49
C ASN A 225 -6.79 -16.91 3.91
N ARG A 226 -6.69 -17.17 2.62
CA ARG A 226 -7.54 -18.15 1.92
C ARG A 226 -6.68 -18.98 0.95
N SER A 227 -6.79 -20.29 1.03
CA SER A 227 -6.25 -21.19 0.01
C SER A 227 -7.07 -21.03 -1.27
N LEU A 228 -6.41 -20.73 -2.39
CA LEU A 228 -7.00 -20.55 -3.71
C LEU A 228 -6.89 -21.83 -4.55
#